data_fc988766b497960245b767251a3dd0af
#
_entry.id   fc988766b497960245b767251a3dd0af
#
_cell.length_a   1.000
_cell.length_b   1.000
_cell.length_c   1.000
_cell.angle_alpha   90.00
_cell.angle_beta   90.00
_cell.angle_gamma   90.00
#
_symmetry.space_group_name_H-M   'P 1'
#
loop_
_entity.id
_entity.type
_entity.pdbx_description
1 polymer ?
#
loop_
_entity_poly.entity_id
_entity_poly.type
_entity_poly.pdbx_seq_one_letter_code
_entity_poly.pdbx_strand_id
1 'polypeptide(L)'
;MTSSSSSSDNGIEALDLGNVESKKILSLLECPVCYDYITPPIKQCVKGHLVCSSCYQKLTNCPTCRGELSTERNLILEKLTPFLKYPCRYHTFGCKEIVALAKKELHERLCPFVVVNCPFHAKCPWAGALHDMEHHIKMKHKIKRKYFLNYCISILLNIMVIRNPNTKF
;
A
#
# COMPACT_ATOMS: atom_id res chain seq x y z
N MET A 1 -34.64 12.41 -38.46
CA MET A 1 -34.43 13.11 -37.18
C MET A 1 -33.89 12.09 -36.20
N THR A 2 -32.57 11.95 -36.12
CA THR A 2 -31.86 11.03 -35.23
C THR A 2 -31.20 11.85 -34.15
N SER A 3 -31.73 11.78 -32.95
CA SER A 3 -31.19 12.43 -31.77
C SER A 3 -30.10 11.52 -31.15
N SER A 4 -28.86 11.90 -31.34
CA SER A 4 -27.70 11.33 -30.65
C SER A 4 -27.67 11.87 -29.21
N SER A 5 -27.93 11.00 -28.24
CA SER A 5 -27.69 11.28 -26.82
C SER A 5 -26.24 11.08 -26.51
N SER A 6 -25.49 12.17 -26.33
CA SER A 6 -24.16 12.17 -25.77
C SER A 6 -24.24 11.99 -24.24
N SER A 7 -23.84 10.83 -23.78
CA SER A 7 -23.56 10.59 -22.35
C SER A 7 -22.31 11.37 -21.95
N SER A 8 -22.50 12.44 -21.21
CA SER A 8 -21.42 13.18 -20.56
C SER A 8 -20.91 12.37 -19.36
N ASP A 9 -19.75 11.74 -19.52
CA ASP A 9 -18.95 11.25 -18.41
C ASP A 9 -18.53 12.45 -17.56
N ASN A 10 -19.25 12.70 -16.48
CA ASN A 10 -18.81 13.59 -15.42
C ASN A 10 -17.64 12.91 -14.67
N GLY A 11 -16.45 13.03 -15.22
CA GLY A 11 -15.22 12.72 -14.50
C GLY A 11 -15.13 13.63 -13.29
N ILE A 12 -15.49 13.12 -12.11
CA ILE A 12 -15.25 13.79 -10.84
C ILE A 12 -13.73 13.78 -10.65
N GLU A 13 -13.08 14.91 -10.91
CA GLU A 13 -11.66 15.08 -10.66
C GLU A 13 -11.38 14.81 -9.17
N ALA A 14 -10.32 14.03 -8.89
CA ALA A 14 -9.88 13.78 -7.53
C ALA A 14 -9.63 15.12 -6.83
N LEU A 15 -10.28 15.35 -5.69
CA LEU A 15 -10.14 16.56 -4.90
C LEU A 15 -8.66 16.85 -4.64
N ASP A 16 -8.12 17.85 -5.29
CA ASP A 16 -6.81 18.40 -4.98
C ASP A 16 -6.97 19.34 -3.77
N LEU A 17 -7.28 18.72 -2.64
CA LEU A 17 -7.24 19.39 -1.35
C LEU A 17 -5.79 19.77 -1.13
N GLY A 18 -5.52 21.06 -0.97
CA GLY A 18 -4.16 21.60 -0.78
C GLY A 18 -3.35 20.73 0.19
N ASN A 19 -2.06 20.63 -0.03
CA ASN A 19 -1.17 19.61 0.56
C ASN A 19 -1.30 19.45 2.10
N VAL A 20 -1.79 20.45 2.81
CA VAL A 20 -1.98 20.44 4.28
C VAL A 20 -3.29 19.78 4.69
N GLU A 21 -4.41 20.08 4.02
CA GLU A 21 -5.72 19.49 4.31
C GLU A 21 -5.74 18.00 3.94
N SER A 22 -5.14 17.64 2.82
CA SER A 22 -5.00 16.23 2.41
C SER A 22 -4.26 15.41 3.46
N LYS A 23 -3.18 15.91 4.03
CA LYS A 23 -2.44 15.24 5.10
C LYS A 23 -3.27 15.07 6.37
N LYS A 24 -4.05 16.06 6.76
CA LYS A 24 -4.95 15.97 7.93
C LYS A 24 -6.03 14.90 7.72
N ILE A 25 -6.64 14.84 6.53
CA ILE A 25 -7.63 13.83 6.21
C ILE A 25 -6.99 12.44 6.20
N LEU A 26 -5.82 12.30 5.58
CA LEU A 26 -5.09 11.02 5.53
C LEU A 26 -4.68 10.53 6.92
N SER A 27 -4.31 11.42 7.85
CA SER A 27 -3.98 11.00 9.22
C SER A 27 -5.17 10.38 9.97
N LEU A 28 -6.42 10.75 9.60
CA LEU A 28 -7.62 10.11 10.14
C LEU A 28 -7.85 8.69 9.57
N LEU A 29 -7.20 8.38 8.45
CA LEU A 29 -7.27 7.08 7.79
C LEU A 29 -6.04 6.21 8.06
N GLU A 30 -5.19 6.55 9.02
CA GLU A 30 -4.09 5.69 9.46
C GLU A 30 -4.58 4.61 10.43
N CYS A 31 -4.17 3.39 10.19
CA CYS A 31 -4.47 2.29 11.10
C CYS A 31 -3.62 2.42 12.39
N PRO A 32 -4.21 2.46 13.59
CA PRO A 32 -3.47 2.63 14.84
C PRO A 32 -2.61 1.41 15.22
N VAL A 33 -2.67 0.32 14.44
CA VAL A 33 -1.92 -0.92 14.70
C VAL A 33 -0.70 -1.06 13.77
N CYS A 34 -0.89 -0.86 12.47
CA CYS A 34 0.19 -1.04 11.49
C CYS A 34 0.67 0.27 10.86
N TYR A 35 0.04 1.39 11.20
CA TYR A 35 0.36 2.73 10.70
C TYR A 35 0.32 2.87 9.17
N ASP A 36 -0.30 1.92 8.47
CA ASP A 36 -0.60 2.03 7.05
C ASP A 36 -1.97 2.69 6.84
N TYR A 37 -2.18 3.27 5.67
CA TYR A 37 -3.48 3.87 5.34
C TYR A 37 -4.57 2.81 5.21
N ILE A 38 -5.70 3.07 5.86
CA ILE A 38 -6.87 2.21 5.82
C ILE A 38 -7.52 2.33 4.44
N THR A 39 -7.69 1.19 3.78
CA THR A 39 -8.34 1.06 2.48
C THR A 39 -9.55 0.13 2.59
N PRO A 40 -10.53 0.22 1.68
CA PRO A 40 -11.68 -0.67 1.70
C PRO A 40 -11.30 -2.18 1.69
N PRO A 41 -12.04 -3.01 2.43
CA PRO A 41 -13.15 -2.69 3.30
C PRO A 41 -12.71 -2.06 4.63
N ILE A 42 -13.38 -0.95 5.03
CA ILE A 42 -13.03 -0.16 6.22
C ILE A 42 -13.79 -0.69 7.43
N LYS A 43 -13.07 -1.16 8.43
CA LYS A 43 -13.60 -1.66 9.68
C LYS A 43 -13.50 -0.60 10.80
N GLN A 44 -14.41 -0.69 11.78
CA GLN A 44 -14.45 0.23 12.92
C GLN A 44 -14.93 -0.47 14.19
N CYS A 45 -14.75 0.17 15.33
CA CYS A 45 -15.42 -0.23 16.57
C CYS A 45 -16.80 0.43 16.70
N VAL A 46 -17.57 0.03 17.70
CA VAL A 46 -18.91 0.62 18.00
C VAL A 46 -18.87 2.12 18.27
N LYS A 47 -17.70 2.66 18.68
CA LYS A 47 -17.47 4.10 18.90
C LYS A 47 -16.90 4.82 17.66
N GLY A 48 -16.75 4.14 16.52
CA GLY A 48 -16.29 4.72 15.25
C GLY A 48 -14.78 4.78 15.06
N HIS A 49 -13.93 4.25 15.95
CA HIS A 49 -12.49 4.19 15.69
C HIS A 49 -12.18 3.21 14.57
N LEU A 50 -11.36 3.65 13.62
CA LEU A 50 -11.06 2.90 12.40
C LEU A 50 -9.92 1.92 12.60
N VAL A 51 -9.98 0.78 11.89
CA VAL A 51 -8.92 -0.22 11.82
C VAL A 51 -8.90 -0.82 10.41
N CYS A 52 -7.73 -1.12 9.87
CA CYS A 52 -7.63 -1.80 8.58
C CYS A 52 -8.09 -3.27 8.69
N SER A 53 -8.58 -3.83 7.59
CA SER A 53 -9.14 -5.19 7.56
C SER A 53 -8.16 -6.28 8.01
N SER A 54 -6.88 -6.16 7.67
CA SER A 54 -5.86 -7.15 8.05
C SER A 54 -5.55 -7.12 9.56
N CYS A 55 -5.56 -5.94 10.19
CA CYS A 55 -5.39 -5.81 11.64
C CYS A 55 -6.67 -6.21 12.38
N TYR A 56 -7.83 -5.82 11.86
CA TYR A 56 -9.12 -6.17 12.46
C TYR A 56 -9.27 -7.67 12.73
N GLN A 57 -8.84 -8.52 11.80
CA GLN A 57 -8.92 -9.99 11.95
C GLN A 57 -8.10 -10.56 13.12
N LYS A 58 -7.14 -9.78 13.63
CA LYS A 58 -6.21 -10.20 14.70
C LYS A 58 -6.56 -9.59 16.06
N LEU A 59 -7.60 -8.75 16.09
CA LEU A 59 -7.99 -8.00 17.28
C LEU A 59 -9.25 -8.59 17.90
N THR A 60 -9.31 -8.62 19.21
CA THR A 60 -10.51 -8.93 20.00
C THR A 60 -11.27 -7.66 20.38
N ASN A 61 -10.55 -6.55 20.60
CA ASN A 61 -11.08 -5.27 21.04
C ASN A 61 -10.45 -4.12 20.29
N CYS A 62 -11.09 -2.97 20.29
CA CYS A 62 -10.55 -1.74 19.68
C CYS A 62 -9.21 -1.34 20.31
N PRO A 63 -8.14 -1.12 19.52
CA PRO A 63 -6.84 -0.73 20.07
C PRO A 63 -6.85 0.69 20.67
N THR A 64 -7.81 1.54 20.24
CA THR A 64 -7.90 2.93 20.70
C THR A 64 -8.71 3.08 21.99
N CYS A 65 -9.86 2.40 22.12
CA CYS A 65 -10.77 2.60 23.26
C CYS A 65 -11.10 1.31 24.03
N ARG A 66 -10.52 0.17 23.66
CA ARG A 66 -10.76 -1.16 24.23
C ARG A 66 -12.22 -1.63 24.16
N GLY A 67 -13.08 -0.90 23.46
CA GLY A 67 -14.47 -1.27 23.24
C GLY A 67 -14.63 -2.36 22.19
N GLU A 68 -15.86 -2.81 22.01
CA GLU A 68 -16.23 -3.86 21.07
C GLU A 68 -15.97 -3.44 19.61
N LEU A 69 -15.50 -4.38 18.79
CA LEU A 69 -15.33 -4.20 17.34
C LEU A 69 -16.66 -4.42 16.64
N SER A 70 -17.05 -3.50 15.76
CA SER A 70 -18.26 -3.62 14.96
C SER A 70 -18.02 -4.56 13.77
N THR A 71 -18.97 -5.44 13.50
CA THR A 71 -18.97 -6.26 12.26
C THR A 71 -19.22 -5.42 11.02
N GLU A 72 -19.86 -4.26 11.20
CA GLU A 72 -20.24 -3.36 10.11
C GLU A 72 -19.02 -2.67 9.45
N ARG A 73 -19.21 -2.32 8.17
CA ARG A 73 -18.25 -1.56 7.37
C ARG A 73 -18.61 -0.08 7.37
N ASN A 74 -17.63 0.79 7.35
CA ASN A 74 -17.88 2.22 7.18
C ASN A 74 -18.04 2.57 5.69
N LEU A 75 -19.25 2.38 5.15
CA LEU A 75 -19.55 2.57 3.73
C LEU A 75 -19.38 4.03 3.26
N ILE A 76 -19.54 5.01 4.15
CA ILE A 76 -19.34 6.43 3.81
C ILE A 76 -17.87 6.68 3.52
N LEU A 77 -16.97 6.26 4.41
CA LEU A 77 -15.54 6.40 4.19
C LEU A 77 -15.06 5.60 2.98
N GLU A 78 -15.62 4.40 2.74
CA GLU A 78 -15.28 3.62 1.56
C GLU A 78 -15.63 4.34 0.24
N LYS A 79 -16.70 5.14 0.24
CA LYS A 79 -17.07 5.99 -0.92
C LYS A 79 -16.18 7.21 -1.07
N LEU A 80 -15.57 7.69 0.01
CA LEU A 80 -14.68 8.87 -0.01
C LEU A 80 -13.24 8.52 -0.39
N THR A 81 -12.75 7.35 0.02
CA THR A 81 -11.36 6.94 -0.19
C THR A 81 -10.88 6.94 -1.65
N PRO A 82 -11.70 6.66 -2.68
CA PRO A 82 -11.25 6.75 -4.07
C PRO A 82 -10.88 8.16 -4.55
N PHE A 83 -11.42 9.20 -3.90
CA PHE A 83 -11.13 10.60 -4.23
C PHE A 83 -9.84 11.12 -3.59
N LEU A 84 -9.23 10.35 -2.69
CA LEU A 84 -8.00 10.73 -2.01
C LEU A 84 -6.78 10.21 -2.76
N LYS A 85 -5.69 10.95 -2.64
CA LYS A 85 -4.36 10.53 -3.11
C LYS A 85 -3.51 10.13 -1.91
N TYR A 86 -2.86 8.99 -2.01
CA TYR A 86 -2.10 8.36 -0.92
C TYR A 86 -0.60 8.38 -1.20
N PRO A 87 0.22 8.78 -0.24
CA PRO A 87 1.65 8.54 -0.31
C PRO A 87 1.94 7.03 -0.41
N CYS A 88 2.98 6.67 -1.14
CA CYS A 88 3.46 5.30 -1.15
C CYS A 88 3.88 4.88 0.27
N ARG A 89 3.61 3.63 0.69
CA ARG A 89 4.01 3.11 2.00
C ARG A 89 5.53 3.17 2.23
N TYR A 90 6.29 3.21 1.15
CA TYR A 90 7.76 3.32 1.18
C TYR A 90 8.25 4.77 1.12
N HIS A 91 7.39 5.76 1.45
CA HIS A 91 7.78 7.17 1.42
C HIS A 91 8.91 7.48 2.43
N THR A 92 8.95 6.80 3.57
CA THR A 92 10.04 6.89 4.56
C THR A 92 11.36 6.35 4.04
N PHE A 93 11.31 5.46 3.03
CA PHE A 93 12.49 4.92 2.33
C PHE A 93 12.88 5.71 1.09
N GLY A 94 12.21 6.85 0.83
CA GLY A 94 12.56 7.78 -0.26
C GLY A 94 11.60 7.81 -1.45
N CYS A 95 10.56 6.99 -1.50
CA CYS A 95 9.55 7.07 -2.55
C CYS A 95 8.72 8.36 -2.40
N LYS A 96 8.70 9.19 -3.46
CA LYS A 96 7.96 10.46 -3.48
C LYS A 96 6.59 10.37 -4.17
N GLU A 97 6.22 9.18 -4.62
CA GLU A 97 4.97 8.99 -5.37
C GLU A 97 3.74 9.13 -4.48
N ILE A 98 2.78 9.91 -4.98
CA ILE A 98 1.45 10.09 -4.39
C ILE A 98 0.45 9.57 -5.42
N VAL A 99 -0.27 8.51 -5.08
CA VAL A 99 -1.08 7.74 -6.03
C VAL A 99 -2.55 7.67 -5.60
N ALA A 100 -3.45 7.59 -6.58
CA ALA A 100 -4.86 7.29 -6.30
C ALA A 100 -5.00 5.86 -5.76
N LEU A 101 -6.07 5.62 -4.96
CA LEU A 101 -6.32 4.33 -4.32
C LEU A 101 -6.25 3.15 -5.32
N ALA A 102 -6.86 3.27 -6.49
CA ALA A 102 -6.89 2.23 -7.51
C ALA A 102 -5.48 1.84 -8.03
N LYS A 103 -4.50 2.74 -7.95
CA LYS A 103 -3.12 2.51 -8.40
C LYS A 103 -2.17 2.18 -7.25
N LYS A 104 -2.60 2.36 -5.99
CA LYS A 104 -1.75 2.25 -4.80
C LYS A 104 -1.13 0.86 -4.69
N GLU A 105 -1.93 -0.18 -4.75
CA GLU A 105 -1.45 -1.56 -4.63
C GLU A 105 -0.45 -1.91 -5.74
N LEU A 106 -0.78 -1.61 -6.99
CA LEU A 106 0.11 -1.90 -8.12
C LEU A 106 1.43 -1.14 -8.00
N HIS A 107 1.37 0.17 -7.66
CA HIS A 107 2.58 0.96 -7.47
C HIS A 107 3.44 0.38 -6.34
N GLU A 108 2.87 0.07 -5.18
CA GLU A 108 3.61 -0.43 -4.02
C GLU A 108 4.23 -1.82 -4.26
N ARG A 109 3.64 -2.62 -5.13
CA ARG A 109 4.22 -3.90 -5.58
C ARG A 109 5.44 -3.71 -6.46
N LEU A 110 5.46 -2.67 -7.29
CA LEU A 110 6.53 -2.38 -8.26
C LEU A 110 7.45 -1.25 -7.81
N CYS A 111 7.27 -0.73 -6.60
CA CYS A 111 8.01 0.41 -6.10
C CYS A 111 9.52 0.08 -5.98
N PRO A 112 10.42 0.91 -6.55
CA PRO A 112 11.86 0.71 -6.41
C PRO A 112 12.36 0.73 -4.95
N PHE A 113 11.58 1.34 -4.06
CA PHE A 113 11.86 1.46 -2.63
C PHE A 113 11.24 0.33 -1.79
N VAL A 114 10.67 -0.71 -2.43
CA VAL A 114 10.20 -1.89 -1.70
C VAL A 114 11.36 -2.51 -0.90
N VAL A 115 11.12 -2.76 0.40
CA VAL A 115 12.13 -3.37 1.26
C VAL A 115 12.20 -4.86 0.97
N VAL A 116 13.41 -5.34 0.71
CA VAL A 116 13.72 -6.73 0.38
C VAL A 116 14.91 -7.23 1.19
N ASN A 117 14.93 -8.53 1.46
CA ASN A 117 16.07 -9.16 2.10
C ASN A 117 17.16 -9.51 1.07
N CYS A 118 18.41 -9.57 1.52
CA CYS A 118 19.49 -10.08 0.68
C CYS A 118 19.17 -11.51 0.20
N PRO A 119 19.39 -11.85 -1.09
CA PRO A 119 19.21 -13.21 -1.61
C PRO A 119 20.05 -14.26 -0.88
N PHE A 120 21.13 -13.84 -0.29
CA PHE A 120 22.02 -14.67 0.52
C PHE A 120 21.69 -14.55 2.02
N HIS A 121 20.38 -14.35 2.36
CA HIS A 121 19.91 -14.07 3.72
C HIS A 121 20.39 -15.10 4.76
N ALA A 122 20.61 -16.36 4.39
CA ALA A 122 21.18 -17.37 5.29
C ALA A 122 22.58 -17.00 5.80
N LYS A 123 23.33 -16.15 5.08
CA LYS A 123 24.70 -15.70 5.40
C LYS A 123 24.86 -14.18 5.45
N CYS A 124 23.79 -13.43 5.13
CA CYS A 124 23.78 -11.98 5.05
C CYS A 124 22.47 -11.42 5.61
N PRO A 125 22.50 -10.74 6.77
CA PRO A 125 21.29 -10.20 7.40
C PRO A 125 20.80 -8.88 6.77
N TRP A 126 21.41 -8.43 5.67
CA TRP A 126 21.04 -7.18 5.05
C TRP A 126 19.58 -7.18 4.55
N ALA A 127 18.84 -6.14 4.92
CA ALA A 127 17.55 -5.79 4.36
C ALA A 127 17.55 -4.30 4.01
N GLY A 128 17.01 -3.95 2.86
CA GLY A 128 17.00 -2.56 2.39
C GLY A 128 16.12 -2.37 1.16
N ALA A 129 16.11 -1.15 0.61
CA ALA A 129 15.33 -0.86 -0.57
C ALA A 129 15.86 -1.63 -1.79
N LEU A 130 14.93 -2.06 -2.66
CA LEU A 130 15.28 -2.85 -3.86
C LEU A 130 16.30 -2.13 -4.75
N HIS A 131 16.21 -0.79 -4.87
CA HIS A 131 17.16 -0.03 -5.67
C HIS A 131 18.60 -0.05 -5.12
N ASP A 132 18.77 -0.27 -3.81
CA ASP A 132 20.10 -0.39 -3.15
C ASP A 132 20.69 -1.80 -3.24
N MET A 133 19.88 -2.78 -3.64
CA MET A 133 20.27 -4.19 -3.69
C MET A 133 21.47 -4.42 -4.61
N GLU A 134 21.53 -3.77 -5.77
CA GLU A 134 22.66 -3.91 -6.72
C GLU A 134 23.97 -3.47 -6.07
N HIS A 135 23.95 -2.31 -5.41
CA HIS A 135 25.11 -1.78 -4.69
C HIS A 135 25.53 -2.74 -3.57
N HIS A 136 24.59 -3.19 -2.74
CA HIS A 136 24.86 -4.13 -1.67
C HIS A 136 25.50 -5.43 -2.18
N ILE A 137 24.95 -6.06 -3.21
CA ILE A 137 25.46 -7.32 -3.76
C ILE A 137 26.87 -7.14 -4.35
N LYS A 138 27.08 -6.05 -5.08
CA LYS A 138 28.39 -5.74 -5.65
C LYS A 138 29.47 -5.55 -4.59
N MET A 139 29.15 -4.80 -3.54
CA MET A 139 30.12 -4.46 -2.47
C MET A 139 30.34 -5.63 -1.51
N LYS A 140 29.29 -6.31 -1.08
CA LYS A 140 29.36 -7.35 -0.03
C LYS A 140 29.63 -8.75 -0.57
N HIS A 141 29.05 -9.09 -1.72
CA HIS A 141 29.14 -10.44 -2.28
C HIS A 141 30.05 -10.55 -3.51
N LYS A 142 30.54 -9.44 -4.05
CA LYS A 142 31.47 -9.36 -5.21
C LYS A 142 30.94 -10.11 -6.45
N ILE A 143 29.62 -10.20 -6.63
CA ILE A 143 28.99 -10.96 -7.72
C ILE A 143 28.91 -10.09 -8.97
N LYS A 144 29.19 -10.68 -10.14
CA LYS A 144 29.10 -10.01 -11.44
C LYS A 144 27.63 -9.67 -11.78
N ARG A 145 27.43 -8.50 -12.42
CA ARG A 145 26.12 -7.93 -12.80
C ARG A 145 25.17 -8.90 -13.54
N LYS A 146 25.70 -9.81 -14.37
CA LYS A 146 24.91 -10.78 -15.13
C LYS A 146 24.04 -11.69 -14.22
N TYR A 147 24.56 -12.13 -13.10
CA TYR A 147 23.81 -12.96 -12.15
C TYR A 147 22.80 -12.16 -11.32
N PHE A 148 23.08 -10.87 -11.11
CA PHE A 148 22.18 -9.95 -10.43
C PHE A 148 20.89 -9.73 -11.23
N LEU A 149 20.95 -9.50 -12.54
CA LEU A 149 19.77 -9.29 -13.39
C LEU A 149 18.81 -10.48 -13.36
N ASN A 150 19.32 -11.70 -13.49
CA ASN A 150 18.50 -12.90 -13.40
C ASN A 150 17.82 -13.03 -12.03
N TYR A 151 18.48 -12.61 -10.98
CA TYR A 151 17.95 -12.63 -9.62
C TYR A 151 16.91 -11.55 -9.38
N CYS A 152 17.12 -10.31 -9.87
CA CYS A 152 16.12 -9.24 -9.81
C CYS A 152 14.83 -9.64 -10.53
N ILE A 153 14.93 -10.29 -11.69
CA ILE A 153 13.77 -10.82 -12.41
C ILE A 153 13.05 -11.87 -11.56
N SER A 154 13.79 -12.78 -10.93
CA SER A 154 13.20 -13.79 -10.03
C SER A 154 12.52 -13.16 -8.80
N ILE A 155 13.12 -12.14 -8.18
CA ILE A 155 12.47 -11.39 -7.08
C ILE A 155 11.20 -10.71 -7.56
N LEU A 156 11.24 -9.99 -8.68
CA LEU A 156 10.07 -9.29 -9.22
C LEU A 156 8.95 -10.27 -9.55
N LEU A 157 9.29 -11.43 -10.14
CA LEU A 157 8.33 -12.50 -10.38
C LEU A 157 7.76 -13.06 -9.08
N ASN A 158 8.58 -13.31 -8.06
CA ASN A 158 8.12 -13.77 -6.74
C ASN A 158 7.25 -12.72 -6.03
N ILE A 159 7.60 -11.43 -6.08
CA ILE A 159 6.78 -10.35 -5.53
C ILE A 159 5.43 -10.29 -6.25
N MET A 160 5.41 -10.52 -7.58
CA MET A 160 4.18 -10.57 -8.36
C MET A 160 3.32 -11.80 -8.04
N VAL A 161 3.92 -12.96 -7.81
CA VAL A 161 3.23 -14.23 -7.53
C VAL A 161 2.75 -14.32 -6.08
N ILE A 162 3.62 -14.06 -5.10
CA ILE A 162 3.33 -14.24 -3.67
C ILE A 162 2.29 -13.22 -3.16
N ARG A 163 2.19 -12.04 -3.77
CA ARG A 163 1.22 -10.99 -3.39
C ARG A 163 -0.03 -10.95 -4.25
N ASN A 164 -0.29 -11.98 -5.05
CA ASN A 164 -1.57 -12.11 -5.74
C ASN A 164 -2.59 -12.73 -4.77
N PRO A 165 -3.63 -11.99 -4.31
CA PRO A 165 -4.61 -12.51 -3.35
C PRO A 165 -5.47 -13.65 -3.90
N ASN A 166 -5.38 -13.93 -5.22
CA ASN A 166 -6.14 -14.99 -5.89
C ASN A 166 -5.37 -16.32 -6.03
N THR A 167 -4.12 -16.41 -5.63
CA THR A 167 -3.42 -17.70 -5.56
C THR A 167 -3.68 -18.34 -4.20
N LYS A 168 -4.75 -19.12 -4.12
CA LYS A 168 -4.92 -20.14 -3.07
C LYS A 168 -3.91 -21.25 -3.35
N PHE A 169 -2.96 -21.46 -2.44
CA PHE A 169 -2.29 -22.73 -2.22
C PHE A 169 -2.97 -23.46 -1.08
#